data_86d56021b77c52b3cadfb49ef4331c44
#
_entry.id   86d56021b77c52b3cadfb49ef4331c44
#
_cell.length_a   1.000
_cell.length_b   1.000
_cell.length_c   1.000
_cell.angle_alpha   90.00
_cell.angle_beta   90.00
_cell.angle_gamma   90.00
#
_symmetry.space_group_name_H-M   'P 1'
#
loop_
_entity.id
_entity.type
_entity.pdbx_description
1 polymer ?
#
loop_
_entity_poly.entity_id
_entity_poly.type
_entity_poly.pdbx_seq_one_letter_code
_entity_poly.pdbx_strand_id
1 'polypeptide(L)'
;HTGVTSDVNGFYTFSNLDPGTYTVKVSYVGYSPVELKITIPAGRTLEKDVVLNEGVELQEVVVGGAFQGQRRAINSQKNNMGITNVVSADQVGKFPDSNIGDALKRISGINVQYDQGEARFGQVRGTSANLSSVTINGNRVPSAEGDTRNVQLDLIPADMIQTIEVNKVVTADMDGDAIGGSINLVTKNSPYKRTIAATAGTGYNWVSEKAQLNLGFTYGDRFFNDKLGLIVSASYQNSPSGSYDTEFVWEQDDNGKTYVNDYQIRQYYVTRERQSYSAALDW
;
A
#
# COMPACT_ATOMS: atom_id res chain seq x y z
N HIS A 1 0.16 -18.01 -34.64
CA HIS A 1 -0.62 -17.69 -33.46
C HIS A 1 -1.64 -16.62 -33.84
N THR A 2 -2.92 -16.93 -33.69
CA THR A 2 -4.02 -15.99 -33.93
C THR A 2 -4.68 -15.69 -32.59
N GLY A 3 -4.91 -14.43 -32.28
CA GLY A 3 -5.57 -14.01 -31.04
C GLY A 3 -6.80 -13.17 -31.35
N VAL A 4 -7.84 -13.32 -30.53
CA VAL A 4 -9.07 -12.53 -30.57
C VAL A 4 -9.37 -12.01 -29.17
N THR A 5 -10.09 -10.89 -29.10
CA THR A 5 -10.61 -10.35 -27.83
C THR A 5 -12.08 -10.62 -27.75
N SER A 6 -12.59 -10.92 -26.55
CA SER A 6 -14.02 -11.00 -26.30
C SER A 6 -14.68 -9.63 -26.30
N ASP A 7 -15.96 -9.59 -26.64
CA ASP A 7 -16.80 -8.39 -26.50
C ASP A 7 -17.22 -8.14 -25.03
N VAL A 8 -18.03 -7.12 -24.83
CA VAL A 8 -18.52 -6.73 -23.48
C VAL A 8 -19.43 -7.76 -22.83
N ASN A 9 -19.97 -8.70 -23.59
CA ASN A 9 -20.82 -9.80 -23.12
C ASN A 9 -20.04 -11.12 -22.96
N GLY A 10 -18.72 -11.11 -23.26
CA GLY A 10 -17.86 -12.26 -23.17
C GLY A 10 -17.82 -13.14 -24.42
N PHE A 11 -18.49 -12.77 -25.52
CA PHE A 11 -18.44 -13.54 -26.76
C PHE A 11 -17.12 -13.36 -27.50
N TYR A 12 -16.57 -14.44 -28.00
CA TYR A 12 -15.36 -14.47 -28.83
C TYR A 12 -15.54 -15.40 -30.02
N THR A 13 -14.92 -15.09 -31.14
CA THR A 13 -15.04 -15.90 -32.34
C THR A 13 -13.69 -15.99 -33.06
N PHE A 14 -13.26 -17.21 -33.35
CA PHE A 14 -12.19 -17.50 -34.28
C PHE A 14 -12.81 -17.93 -35.60
N SER A 15 -12.53 -17.21 -36.68
CA SER A 15 -13.03 -17.52 -38.03
C SER A 15 -11.92 -18.21 -38.84
N ASN A 16 -12.34 -19.06 -39.79
CA ASN A 16 -11.48 -19.69 -40.78
C ASN A 16 -10.33 -20.55 -40.17
N LEU A 17 -10.66 -21.34 -39.14
CA LEU A 17 -9.74 -22.34 -38.63
C LEU A 17 -9.91 -23.66 -39.41
N ASP A 18 -8.82 -24.26 -39.83
CA ASP A 18 -8.81 -25.59 -40.44
C ASP A 18 -9.23 -26.65 -39.41
N PRO A 19 -9.85 -27.78 -39.87
CA PRO A 19 -10.11 -28.90 -38.96
C PRO A 19 -8.83 -29.43 -38.32
N GLY A 20 -8.87 -29.58 -36.97
CA GLY A 20 -7.67 -29.99 -36.25
C GLY A 20 -7.77 -29.76 -34.74
N THR A 21 -6.71 -30.13 -34.04
CA THR A 21 -6.61 -29.92 -32.59
C THR A 21 -5.80 -28.66 -32.30
N TYR A 22 -6.39 -27.79 -31.51
CA TYR A 22 -5.83 -26.50 -31.11
C TYR A 22 -5.70 -26.41 -29.60
N THR A 23 -4.70 -25.71 -29.15
CA THR A 23 -4.61 -25.27 -27.75
C THR A 23 -5.06 -23.81 -27.68
N VAL A 24 -6.17 -23.59 -27.00
CA VAL A 24 -6.72 -22.24 -26.76
C VAL A 24 -6.33 -21.80 -25.37
N LYS A 25 -5.70 -20.66 -25.27
CA LYS A 25 -5.39 -20.00 -23.99
C LYS A 25 -6.32 -18.80 -23.82
N VAL A 26 -7.11 -18.83 -22.76
CA VAL A 26 -8.00 -17.74 -22.37
C VAL A 26 -7.43 -17.06 -21.15
N SER A 27 -7.28 -15.75 -21.21
CA SER A 27 -6.74 -14.96 -20.10
C SER A 27 -7.49 -13.65 -19.98
N TYR A 28 -7.74 -13.25 -18.75
CA TYR A 28 -8.30 -11.96 -18.40
C TYR A 28 -7.57 -11.38 -17.19
N VAL A 29 -7.51 -10.07 -17.10
CA VAL A 29 -6.78 -9.39 -16.01
C VAL A 29 -7.48 -9.67 -14.70
N GLY A 30 -6.75 -10.27 -13.72
CA GLY A 30 -7.29 -10.63 -12.41
C GLY A 30 -7.82 -12.08 -12.31
N TYR A 31 -7.78 -12.84 -13.41
CA TYR A 31 -8.23 -14.25 -13.45
C TYR A 31 -7.07 -15.18 -13.82
N SER A 32 -7.14 -16.42 -13.32
CA SER A 32 -6.18 -17.47 -13.72
C SER A 32 -6.39 -17.81 -15.20
N PRO A 33 -5.31 -17.82 -16.02
CA PRO A 33 -5.44 -18.21 -17.40
C PRO A 33 -5.81 -19.70 -17.50
N VAL A 34 -6.71 -20.01 -18.39
CA VAL A 34 -7.16 -21.38 -18.68
C VAL A 34 -6.63 -21.80 -20.04
N GLU A 35 -5.96 -22.97 -20.13
CA GLU A 35 -5.53 -23.59 -21.37
C GLU A 35 -6.40 -24.83 -21.65
N LEU A 36 -7.00 -24.86 -22.83
CA LEU A 36 -7.91 -25.92 -23.26
C LEU A 36 -7.41 -26.52 -24.57
N LYS A 37 -7.37 -27.83 -24.67
CA LYS A 37 -7.21 -28.53 -25.96
C LYS A 37 -8.59 -28.77 -26.54
N ILE A 38 -8.85 -28.24 -27.73
CA ILE A 38 -10.12 -28.39 -28.44
C ILE A 38 -9.84 -29.01 -29.82
N THR A 39 -10.75 -29.84 -30.29
CA THR A 39 -10.68 -30.42 -31.65
C THR A 39 -11.83 -29.85 -32.46
N ILE A 40 -11.51 -29.20 -33.56
CA ILE A 40 -12.47 -28.60 -34.49
C ILE A 40 -12.76 -29.66 -35.59
N PRO A 41 -13.99 -30.13 -35.70
CA PRO A 41 -14.37 -31.05 -36.76
C PRO A 41 -14.59 -30.33 -38.10
N ALA A 42 -14.42 -31.01 -39.19
CA ALA A 42 -14.65 -30.47 -40.52
C ALA A 42 -16.09 -29.99 -40.72
N GLY A 43 -16.22 -28.76 -41.23
CA GLY A 43 -17.52 -28.19 -41.63
C GLY A 43 -18.48 -27.88 -40.49
N ARG A 44 -18.03 -27.79 -39.24
CA ARG A 44 -18.87 -27.45 -38.09
C ARG A 44 -18.26 -26.34 -37.25
N THR A 45 -19.12 -25.55 -36.64
CA THR A 45 -18.76 -24.58 -35.63
C THR A 45 -18.75 -25.28 -34.27
N LEU A 46 -17.72 -25.05 -33.46
CA LEU A 46 -17.62 -25.54 -32.10
C LEU A 46 -17.90 -24.37 -31.16
N GLU A 47 -18.91 -24.51 -30.32
CA GLU A 47 -19.15 -23.58 -29.21
C GLU A 47 -18.49 -24.11 -27.95
N LYS A 48 -17.78 -23.25 -27.25
CA LYS A 48 -17.10 -23.61 -26.01
C LYS A 48 -17.11 -22.45 -25.02
N ASP A 49 -17.84 -22.64 -23.92
CA ASP A 49 -17.80 -21.73 -22.80
C ASP A 49 -16.56 -21.98 -21.94
N VAL A 50 -15.94 -20.92 -21.49
CA VAL A 50 -14.78 -20.97 -20.61
C VAL A 50 -15.06 -20.12 -19.38
N VAL A 51 -15.10 -20.78 -18.24
CA VAL A 51 -15.23 -20.10 -16.95
C VAL A 51 -13.84 -19.79 -16.44
N LEU A 52 -13.54 -18.51 -16.23
CA LEU A 52 -12.34 -18.06 -15.58
C LEU A 52 -12.62 -17.94 -14.09
N ASN A 53 -11.84 -18.62 -13.28
CA ASN A 53 -11.91 -18.46 -11.84
C ASN A 53 -11.16 -17.21 -11.41
N GLU A 54 -11.73 -16.45 -10.47
CA GLU A 54 -11.01 -15.43 -9.74
C GLU A 54 -9.88 -16.12 -9.00
N GLY A 55 -8.75 -16.13 -9.58
CA GLY A 55 -7.58 -16.83 -9.08
C GLY A 55 -6.36 -15.98 -9.33
N VAL A 56 -5.68 -15.68 -8.28
CA VAL A 56 -4.40 -15.05 -8.26
C VAL A 56 -3.34 -16.05 -8.75
N GLU A 57 -3.38 -16.45 -10.02
CA GLU A 57 -2.23 -17.04 -10.69
C GLU A 57 -1.93 -16.29 -11.98
N LEU A 58 -1.26 -15.18 -11.81
CA LEU A 58 -0.34 -14.74 -12.84
C LEU A 58 0.89 -15.65 -12.76
N GLN A 59 1.01 -16.60 -13.67
CA GLN A 59 2.31 -17.21 -13.92
C GLN A 59 3.28 -16.08 -14.28
N GLU A 60 4.16 -15.81 -13.36
CA GLU A 60 5.17 -14.78 -13.44
C GLU A 60 6.20 -15.16 -14.51
N VAL A 61 6.13 -14.48 -15.64
CA VAL A 61 7.36 -14.23 -16.38
C VAL A 61 8.11 -13.19 -15.55
N VAL A 62 9.16 -13.63 -14.89
CA VAL A 62 10.03 -12.81 -14.06
C VAL A 62 10.68 -11.74 -14.94
N VAL A 63 10.04 -10.61 -15.06
CA VAL A 63 10.65 -9.34 -15.43
C VAL A 63 10.18 -8.31 -14.40
N GLY A 64 10.97 -8.17 -13.35
CA GLY A 64 10.90 -7.08 -12.38
C GLY A 64 9.63 -7.03 -11.53
N GLY A 65 9.68 -7.59 -10.32
CA GLY A 65 8.60 -7.59 -9.31
C GLY A 65 7.98 -6.23 -8.96
N ALA A 66 8.60 -5.13 -9.40
CA ALA A 66 8.13 -3.76 -9.20
C ALA A 66 6.87 -3.39 -10.00
N PHE A 67 6.58 -4.07 -11.12
CA PHE A 67 5.42 -3.75 -11.95
C PHE A 67 4.14 -4.47 -11.53
N GLN A 68 4.23 -5.56 -10.78
CA GLN A 68 3.05 -6.35 -10.41
C GLN A 68 2.22 -5.69 -9.32
N GLY A 69 2.87 -5.18 -8.28
CA GLY A 69 2.20 -4.43 -7.22
C GLY A 69 1.49 -3.19 -7.77
N GLN A 70 2.15 -2.46 -8.65
CA GLN A 70 1.57 -1.29 -9.31
C GLN A 70 0.33 -1.65 -10.16
N ARG A 71 0.38 -2.75 -10.92
CA ARG A 71 -0.77 -3.21 -11.70
C ARG A 71 -1.95 -3.61 -10.81
N ARG A 72 -1.69 -4.29 -9.70
CA ARG A 72 -2.72 -4.63 -8.70
C ARG A 72 -3.34 -3.37 -8.10
N ALA A 73 -2.52 -2.40 -7.70
CA ALA A 73 -2.97 -1.13 -7.16
C ALA A 73 -3.88 -0.38 -8.15
N ILE A 74 -3.48 -0.29 -9.43
CA ILE A 74 -4.27 0.34 -10.49
C ILE A 74 -5.60 -0.42 -10.72
N ASN A 75 -5.58 -1.76 -10.71
CA ASN A 75 -6.79 -2.55 -10.88
C ASN A 75 -7.73 -2.40 -9.67
N SER A 76 -7.21 -2.43 -8.45
CA SER A 76 -7.98 -2.16 -7.24
C SER A 76 -8.62 -0.77 -7.30
N GLN A 77 -7.84 0.24 -7.67
CA GLN A 77 -8.34 1.60 -7.85
C GLN A 77 -9.45 1.70 -8.92
N LYS A 78 -9.32 0.96 -10.01
CA LYS A 78 -10.27 0.95 -11.13
C LYS A 78 -11.59 0.28 -10.79
N ASN A 79 -11.54 -0.75 -9.95
CA ASN A 79 -12.71 -1.54 -9.53
C ASN A 79 -13.39 -0.98 -8.28
N ASN A 80 -12.81 0.02 -7.64
CA ASN A 80 -13.40 0.67 -6.47
C ASN A 80 -14.53 1.62 -6.92
N MET A 81 -15.68 1.56 -6.27
CA MET A 81 -16.83 2.44 -6.55
C MET A 81 -16.61 3.88 -6.11
N GLY A 82 -15.65 4.14 -5.23
CA GLY A 82 -15.31 5.46 -4.71
C GLY A 82 -14.10 6.09 -5.40
N ILE A 83 -13.84 7.37 -5.11
CA ILE A 83 -12.61 8.05 -5.51
C ILE A 83 -11.48 7.62 -4.57
N THR A 84 -10.85 6.52 -4.91
CA THR A 84 -9.80 5.86 -4.12
C THR A 84 -8.47 5.93 -4.86
N ASN A 85 -7.40 6.26 -4.15
CA ASN A 85 -6.04 6.06 -4.63
C ASN A 85 -5.44 4.85 -3.92
N VAL A 86 -4.88 3.93 -4.68
CA VAL A 86 -4.23 2.73 -4.17
C VAL A 86 -2.76 2.75 -4.55
N VAL A 87 -1.89 2.61 -3.55
CA VAL A 87 -0.44 2.55 -3.73
C VAL A 87 0.08 1.25 -3.15
N SER A 88 0.82 0.51 -3.94
CA SER A 88 1.40 -0.77 -3.51
C SER A 88 2.72 -0.59 -2.76
N ALA A 89 3.08 -1.59 -1.95
CA ALA A 89 4.35 -1.66 -1.24
C ALA A 89 5.57 -1.56 -2.17
N ASP A 90 5.46 -2.07 -3.40
CA ASP A 90 6.55 -1.98 -4.38
C ASP A 90 6.84 -0.53 -4.80
N GLN A 91 5.84 0.35 -4.73
CA GLN A 91 6.03 1.79 -4.93
C GLN A 91 6.59 2.45 -3.67
N VAL A 92 6.13 2.02 -2.49
CA VAL A 92 6.61 2.47 -1.20
C VAL A 92 8.05 2.00 -0.96
N GLY A 93 8.33 0.71 -1.21
CA GLY A 93 9.64 0.08 -0.96
C GLY A 93 10.77 0.48 -1.92
N LYS A 94 10.46 1.17 -3.03
CA LYS A 94 11.50 1.72 -3.93
C LYS A 94 12.21 2.95 -3.37
N PHE A 95 11.64 3.55 -2.36
CA PHE A 95 12.14 4.74 -1.73
C PHE A 95 12.52 4.41 -0.28
N PRO A 96 13.50 5.07 0.29
CA PRO A 96 13.92 4.85 1.67
C PRO A 96 12.93 5.44 2.67
N ASP A 97 11.62 5.18 2.46
CA ASP A 97 10.60 5.64 3.39
C ASP A 97 10.62 4.78 4.64
N SER A 98 10.92 5.40 5.74
CA SER A 98 11.06 4.72 7.01
C SER A 98 9.72 4.38 7.66
N ASN A 99 8.70 5.18 7.37
CA ASN A 99 7.37 5.07 7.95
C ASN A 99 6.28 5.35 6.91
N ILE A 100 5.04 5.07 7.28
CA ILE A 100 3.87 5.23 6.40
C ILE A 100 3.60 6.70 6.08
N GLY A 101 3.87 7.62 7.00
CA GLY A 101 3.69 9.05 6.77
C GLY A 101 4.51 9.54 5.58
N ASP A 102 5.78 9.10 5.47
CA ASP A 102 6.63 9.44 4.35
C ASP A 102 6.16 8.83 3.02
N ALA A 103 5.61 7.63 3.07
CA ALA A 103 5.02 6.99 1.90
C ALA A 103 3.77 7.72 1.39
N LEU A 104 2.93 8.23 2.29
CA LEU A 104 1.68 8.91 1.97
C LEU A 104 1.87 10.20 1.17
N LYS A 105 2.96 10.93 1.36
CA LYS A 105 3.22 12.19 0.61
C LYS A 105 3.29 12.02 -0.91
N ARG A 106 3.47 10.78 -1.39
CA ARG A 106 3.48 10.45 -2.83
C ARG A 106 2.10 10.25 -3.42
N ILE A 107 1.08 10.18 -2.58
CA ILE A 107 -0.29 9.99 -3.02
C ILE A 107 -0.89 11.35 -3.36
N SER A 108 -1.38 11.51 -4.58
CA SER A 108 -2.02 12.75 -5.02
C SER A 108 -3.16 13.16 -4.09
N GLY A 109 -3.16 14.42 -3.65
CA GLY A 109 -4.17 14.99 -2.75
C GLY A 109 -3.99 14.60 -1.27
N ILE A 110 -2.82 14.08 -0.90
CA ILE A 110 -2.41 13.87 0.48
C ILE A 110 -1.30 14.84 0.82
N ASN A 111 -1.46 15.57 1.90
CA ASN A 111 -0.42 16.31 2.59
C ASN A 111 -0.01 15.56 3.86
N VAL A 112 1.18 15.80 4.33
CA VAL A 112 1.65 15.27 5.60
C VAL A 112 2.21 16.39 6.46
N GLN A 113 1.90 16.34 7.73
CA GLN A 113 2.51 17.20 8.72
C GLN A 113 3.78 16.53 9.26
N TYR A 114 4.85 17.28 9.28
CA TYR A 114 6.12 16.83 9.81
C TYR A 114 6.26 17.25 11.27
N ASP A 115 6.81 16.36 12.06
CA ASP A 115 7.25 16.64 13.42
C ASP A 115 8.65 16.06 13.62
N GLN A 116 9.59 16.93 14.00
CA GLN A 116 10.99 16.60 14.26
C GLN A 116 11.65 15.78 13.12
N GLY A 117 11.36 16.17 11.87
CA GLY A 117 11.95 15.59 10.67
C GLY A 117 11.27 14.35 10.11
N GLU A 118 10.20 13.83 10.72
CA GLU A 118 9.41 12.72 10.21
C GLU A 118 7.96 13.11 9.89
N ALA A 119 7.38 12.49 8.88
CA ALA A 119 5.99 12.69 8.51
C ALA A 119 5.08 11.97 9.51
N ARG A 120 4.37 12.74 10.33
CA ARG A 120 3.62 12.23 11.47
C ARG A 120 2.13 12.08 11.21
N PHE A 121 1.48 13.07 10.63
CA PHE A 121 0.05 13.07 10.40
C PHE A 121 -0.29 13.22 8.93
N GLY A 122 -1.21 12.37 8.44
CA GLY A 122 -1.74 12.47 7.09
C GLY A 122 -2.96 13.38 7.01
N GLN A 123 -3.01 14.22 6.00
CA GLN A 123 -4.12 15.13 5.72
C GLN A 123 -4.67 14.83 4.33
N VAL A 124 -5.92 14.43 4.25
CA VAL A 124 -6.59 14.14 2.99
C VAL A 124 -7.21 15.43 2.45
N ARG A 125 -6.89 15.81 1.22
CA ARG A 125 -7.43 17.00 0.51
C ARG A 125 -7.23 18.32 1.25
N GLY A 126 -6.16 18.44 2.06
CA GLY A 126 -5.88 19.64 2.83
C GLY A 126 -6.78 19.87 4.05
N THR A 127 -7.63 18.90 4.42
CA THR A 127 -8.40 18.95 5.67
C THR A 127 -7.49 18.68 6.86
N SER A 128 -7.91 19.11 8.04
CA SER A 128 -7.17 18.82 9.26
C SER A 128 -7.06 17.30 9.50
N ALA A 129 -5.93 16.83 10.04
CA ALA A 129 -5.66 15.42 10.24
C ALA A 129 -6.69 14.72 11.15
N ASN A 130 -7.30 15.45 12.09
CA ASN A 130 -8.34 14.94 12.98
C ASN A 130 -9.68 14.64 12.27
N LEU A 131 -9.84 15.07 11.02
CA LEU A 131 -11.00 14.78 10.18
C LEU A 131 -10.76 13.59 9.23
N SER A 132 -9.60 12.96 9.30
CA SER A 132 -9.26 11.78 8.52
C SER A 132 -9.21 10.55 9.41
N SER A 133 -9.79 9.44 8.99
CA SER A 133 -9.66 8.17 9.70
C SER A 133 -8.48 7.35 9.17
N VAL A 134 -7.82 6.62 10.07
CA VAL A 134 -6.77 5.67 9.71
C VAL A 134 -7.16 4.29 10.22
N THR A 135 -7.12 3.32 9.32
CA THR A 135 -7.44 1.93 9.62
C THR A 135 -6.30 1.00 9.21
N ILE A 136 -6.16 -0.14 9.89
CA ILE A 136 -5.32 -1.26 9.47
C ILE A 136 -6.23 -2.45 9.19
N ASN A 137 -6.25 -2.93 7.96
CA ASN A 137 -7.16 -3.99 7.48
C ASN A 137 -8.63 -3.68 7.80
N GLY A 138 -9.04 -2.42 7.66
CA GLY A 138 -10.39 -1.95 7.98
C GLY A 138 -10.66 -1.67 9.46
N ASN A 139 -9.77 -2.07 10.36
CA ASN A 139 -9.92 -1.81 11.81
C ASN A 139 -9.30 -0.47 12.17
N ARG A 140 -10.04 0.33 12.94
CA ARG A 140 -9.58 1.67 13.34
C ARG A 140 -8.34 1.60 14.22
N VAL A 141 -7.38 2.47 13.92
CA VAL A 141 -6.18 2.67 14.74
C VAL A 141 -6.45 3.81 15.71
N PRO A 142 -6.27 3.60 17.02
CA PRO A 142 -6.38 4.68 17.99
C PRO A 142 -5.19 5.63 17.90
N SER A 143 -5.39 6.88 18.32
CA SER A 143 -4.28 7.81 18.55
C SER A 143 -3.41 7.34 19.72
N ALA A 144 -2.11 7.50 19.62
CA ALA A 144 -1.18 7.30 20.72
C ALA A 144 -1.16 8.50 21.71
N GLU A 145 -1.82 9.59 21.38
CA GLU A 145 -1.96 10.80 22.21
C GLU A 145 -3.40 10.91 22.73
N GLY A 146 -3.55 11.18 24.03
CA GLY A 146 -4.86 11.20 24.70
C GLY A 146 -5.79 12.32 24.26
N ASP A 147 -5.22 13.45 23.87
CA ASP A 147 -5.99 14.67 23.59
C ASP A 147 -6.29 14.91 22.11
N THR A 148 -5.87 14.00 21.23
CA THR A 148 -6.07 14.13 19.79
C THR A 148 -6.57 12.83 19.17
N ARG A 149 -7.31 12.96 18.07
CA ARG A 149 -7.76 11.81 17.25
C ARG A 149 -6.79 11.49 16.12
N ASN A 150 -5.75 12.28 15.97
CA ASN A 150 -4.78 12.13 14.91
C ASN A 150 -3.96 10.85 15.14
N VAL A 151 -3.92 9.98 14.15
CA VAL A 151 -3.10 8.77 14.21
C VAL A 151 -1.67 9.09 13.77
N GLN A 152 -0.72 8.73 14.61
CA GLN A 152 0.71 8.94 14.38
C GLN A 152 1.23 7.90 13.39
N LEU A 153 1.37 8.29 12.13
CA LEU A 153 1.81 7.42 11.05
C LEU A 153 3.32 7.14 11.08
N ASP A 154 4.06 7.98 11.77
CA ASP A 154 5.49 7.76 12.04
C ASP A 154 5.75 6.55 12.93
N LEU A 155 4.76 6.09 13.70
CA LEU A 155 4.86 4.87 14.50
C LEU A 155 4.66 3.58 13.68
N ILE A 156 4.15 3.67 12.47
CA ILE A 156 3.82 2.52 11.63
C ILE A 156 4.93 2.32 10.58
N PRO A 157 5.73 1.24 10.69
CA PRO A 157 6.76 0.95 9.71
C PRO A 157 6.19 0.62 8.34
N ALA A 158 6.81 1.15 7.29
CA ALA A 158 6.38 0.91 5.92
C ALA A 158 6.50 -0.57 5.49
N ASP A 159 7.44 -1.31 6.07
CA ASP A 159 7.72 -2.70 5.74
C ASP A 159 6.58 -3.69 6.05
N MET A 160 5.67 -3.32 6.96
CA MET A 160 4.51 -4.16 7.33
C MET A 160 3.38 -4.09 6.32
N ILE A 161 3.32 -3.03 5.54
CA ILE A 161 2.18 -2.69 4.71
C ILE A 161 2.38 -3.19 3.29
N GLN A 162 1.38 -3.85 2.74
CA GLN A 162 1.33 -4.28 1.36
C GLN A 162 0.74 -3.23 0.44
N THR A 163 -0.30 -2.54 0.90
CA THR A 163 -1.04 -1.58 0.10
C THR A 163 -1.55 -0.45 1.00
N ILE A 164 -1.48 0.77 0.50
CA ILE A 164 -2.11 1.94 1.11
C ILE A 164 -3.28 2.34 0.23
N GLU A 165 -4.48 2.36 0.80
CA GLU A 165 -5.71 2.75 0.14
C GLU A 165 -6.19 4.07 0.74
N VAL A 166 -6.33 5.09 -0.09
CA VAL A 166 -6.82 6.39 0.35
C VAL A 166 -8.15 6.68 -0.32
N ASN A 167 -9.21 6.65 0.47
CA ASN A 167 -10.55 7.02 0.05
C ASN A 167 -10.75 8.51 0.29
N LYS A 168 -10.93 9.25 -0.80
CA LYS A 168 -11.15 10.71 -0.76
C LYS A 168 -12.61 11.09 -0.58
N VAL A 169 -13.51 10.15 -0.79
CA VAL A 169 -14.95 10.30 -0.58
C VAL A 169 -15.38 9.23 0.40
N VAL A 170 -16.08 9.64 1.44
CA VAL A 170 -16.60 8.73 2.47
C VAL A 170 -17.83 8.04 1.93
N THR A 171 -17.90 6.73 2.07
CA THR A 171 -19.06 5.89 1.76
C THR A 171 -19.79 5.53 3.04
N ALA A 172 -21.03 5.04 2.94
CA ALA A 172 -21.89 4.80 4.10
C ALA A 172 -21.39 3.70 5.05
N ASP A 173 -20.47 2.87 4.57
CA ASP A 173 -19.80 1.79 5.33
C ASP A 173 -18.57 2.26 6.10
N MET A 174 -18.14 3.50 5.90
CA MET A 174 -16.98 4.09 6.58
C MET A 174 -17.40 4.86 7.84
N ASP A 175 -16.41 5.12 8.71
CA ASP A 175 -16.63 5.93 9.90
C ASP A 175 -17.16 7.31 9.54
N GLY A 176 -18.27 7.73 10.16
CA GLY A 176 -18.93 9.01 9.89
C GLY A 176 -18.10 10.24 10.29
N ASP A 177 -17.03 10.06 11.04
CA ASP A 177 -16.10 11.11 11.43
C ASP A 177 -14.93 11.30 10.46
N ALA A 178 -14.82 10.47 9.43
CA ALA A 178 -13.81 10.55 8.39
C ALA A 178 -14.15 11.58 7.29
N ILE A 179 -14.58 12.78 7.68
CA ILE A 179 -15.08 13.84 6.78
C ILE A 179 -14.03 14.22 5.71
N GLY A 180 -12.76 14.25 6.09
CA GLY A 180 -11.64 14.53 5.18
C GLY A 180 -11.36 13.38 4.21
N GLY A 181 -11.56 12.16 4.66
CA GLY A 181 -11.26 10.92 3.95
C GLY A 181 -10.76 9.82 4.87
N SER A 182 -10.52 8.65 4.30
CA SER A 182 -10.04 7.46 5.03
C SER A 182 -8.74 6.95 4.42
N ILE A 183 -7.82 6.56 5.29
CA ILE A 183 -6.53 5.92 4.93
C ILE A 183 -6.57 4.51 5.48
N ASN A 184 -6.66 3.51 4.61
CA ASN A 184 -6.61 2.10 4.99
C ASN A 184 -5.24 1.50 4.66
N LEU A 185 -4.58 0.97 5.66
CA LEU A 185 -3.29 0.31 5.57
C LEU A 185 -3.53 -1.20 5.52
N VAL A 186 -3.30 -1.79 4.36
CA VAL A 186 -3.47 -3.24 4.18
C VAL A 186 -2.14 -3.93 4.45
N THR A 187 -2.12 -4.83 5.41
CA THR A 187 -0.92 -5.60 5.76
C THR A 187 -0.63 -6.69 4.72
N LYS A 188 0.58 -7.24 4.74
CA LYS A 188 0.98 -8.33 3.87
C LYS A 188 0.15 -9.59 4.17
N ASN A 189 -0.38 -10.18 3.12
CA ASN A 189 -1.09 -11.47 3.17
C ASN A 189 -0.16 -12.61 2.80
N SER A 190 -0.51 -13.84 3.19
CA SER A 190 0.28 -15.02 2.83
C SER A 190 0.40 -15.17 1.32
N PRO A 191 1.61 -15.39 0.81
CA PRO A 191 1.85 -15.52 -0.63
C PRO A 191 1.45 -16.92 -1.12
N TYR A 192 1.13 -17.03 -2.40
CA TYR A 192 0.86 -18.33 -3.05
C TYR A 192 2.13 -19.15 -3.29
N LYS A 193 3.30 -18.52 -3.34
CA LYS A 193 4.60 -19.16 -3.50
C LYS A 193 5.51 -18.76 -2.36
N ARG A 194 6.41 -19.65 -1.98
CA ARG A 194 7.43 -19.32 -0.98
C ARG A 194 8.10 -18.00 -1.30
N THR A 195 8.04 -17.08 -0.36
CA THR A 195 8.63 -15.75 -0.46
C THR A 195 9.58 -15.56 0.70
N ILE A 196 10.81 -15.20 0.38
CA ILE A 196 11.82 -14.82 1.36
C ILE A 196 12.33 -13.46 0.90
N ALA A 197 12.20 -12.45 1.75
CA ALA A 197 12.72 -11.13 1.49
C ALA A 197 13.50 -10.65 2.70
N ALA A 198 14.68 -10.10 2.45
CA ALA A 198 15.49 -9.44 3.47
C ALA A 198 15.90 -8.05 2.96
N THR A 199 15.79 -7.07 3.81
CA THR A 199 16.17 -5.68 3.55
C THR A 199 17.21 -5.27 4.57
N ALA A 200 18.30 -4.68 4.12
CA ALA A 200 19.27 -4.03 4.98
C ALA A 200 19.59 -2.66 4.37
N GLY A 201 19.43 -1.63 5.17
CA GLY A 201 19.69 -0.26 4.78
C GLY A 201 20.49 0.47 5.87
N THR A 202 21.37 1.34 5.45
CA THR A 202 22.09 2.23 6.35
C THR A 202 22.13 3.64 5.78
N GLY A 203 22.24 4.61 6.63
CA GLY A 203 22.36 6.01 6.29
C GLY A 203 23.15 6.77 7.33
N TYR A 204 23.37 8.04 7.10
CA TYR A 204 24.03 8.93 8.04
C TYR A 204 23.26 10.24 8.13
N ASN A 205 22.90 10.63 9.32
CA ASN A 205 22.26 11.92 9.56
C ASN A 205 23.31 12.96 9.98
N TRP A 206 23.51 13.95 9.13
CA TRP A 206 24.54 14.97 9.31
C TRP A 206 24.26 15.94 10.47
N VAL A 207 22.98 16.13 10.82
CA VAL A 207 22.60 17.05 11.91
C VAL A 207 22.82 16.39 13.26
N SER A 208 22.47 15.12 13.41
CA SER A 208 22.71 14.35 14.64
C SER A 208 24.08 13.68 14.67
N GLU A 209 24.83 13.69 13.57
CA GLU A 209 26.15 13.05 13.41
C GLU A 209 26.13 11.55 13.76
N LYS A 210 25.03 10.85 13.43
CA LYS A 210 24.82 9.44 13.77
C LYS A 210 24.43 8.61 12.55
N ALA A 211 24.85 7.35 12.56
CA ALA A 211 24.45 6.36 11.57
C ALA A 211 23.01 5.89 11.82
N GLN A 212 22.29 5.64 10.74
CA GLN A 212 20.94 5.04 10.71
C GLN A 212 21.06 3.58 10.31
N LEU A 213 20.17 2.76 10.82
CA LEU A 213 20.07 1.33 10.49
C LEU A 213 18.61 0.94 10.26
N ASN A 214 18.37 0.24 9.17
CA ASN A 214 17.08 -0.36 8.85
C ASN A 214 17.28 -1.82 8.43
N LEU A 215 16.63 -2.73 9.13
CA LEU A 215 16.66 -4.17 8.85
C LEU A 215 15.22 -4.67 8.72
N GLY A 216 14.96 -5.48 7.70
CA GLY A 216 13.66 -6.10 7.50
C GLY A 216 13.82 -7.54 7.06
N PHE A 217 12.92 -8.40 7.51
CA PHE A 217 12.82 -9.79 7.10
C PHE A 217 11.37 -10.18 6.93
N THR A 218 11.07 -10.87 5.85
CA THR A 218 9.75 -11.44 5.58
C THR A 218 9.92 -12.87 5.07
N TYR A 219 9.20 -13.78 5.69
CA TYR A 219 9.05 -15.16 5.23
C TYR A 219 7.57 -15.46 5.03
N GLY A 220 7.23 -16.03 3.90
CA GLY A 220 5.87 -16.50 3.61
C GLY A 220 5.90 -17.78 2.81
N ASP A 221 5.01 -18.72 3.15
CA ASP A 221 4.89 -20.00 2.48
C ASP A 221 3.47 -20.57 2.66
N ARG A 222 3.16 -21.59 1.86
CA ARG A 222 1.93 -22.38 2.00
C ARG A 222 2.27 -23.83 2.33
N PHE A 223 1.45 -24.41 3.21
CA PHE A 223 1.63 -25.75 3.75
C PHE A 223 0.36 -26.57 3.51
N PHE A 224 0.45 -27.89 3.69
CA PHE A 224 -0.67 -28.83 3.56
C PHE A 224 -1.40 -28.76 2.22
N ASN A 225 -0.66 -28.84 1.11
CA ASN A 225 -1.20 -28.72 -0.25
C ASN A 225 -1.94 -27.38 -0.46
N ASP A 226 -1.27 -26.30 -0.12
CA ASP A 226 -1.74 -24.91 -0.24
C ASP A 226 -2.97 -24.53 0.61
N LYS A 227 -3.34 -25.37 1.58
CA LYS A 227 -4.49 -25.11 2.45
C LYS A 227 -4.19 -24.13 3.59
N LEU A 228 -2.95 -24.10 4.07
CA LEU A 228 -2.52 -23.21 5.15
C LEU A 228 -1.47 -22.23 4.61
N GLY A 229 -1.79 -20.98 4.55
CA GLY A 229 -0.86 -19.91 4.24
C GLY A 229 -0.33 -19.25 5.52
N LEU A 230 0.98 -19.03 5.57
CA LEU A 230 1.65 -18.31 6.67
C LEU A 230 2.51 -17.20 6.08
N ILE A 231 2.46 -16.03 6.65
CA ILE A 231 3.46 -14.97 6.46
C ILE A 231 3.89 -14.43 7.81
N VAL A 232 5.19 -14.25 7.97
CA VAL A 232 5.80 -13.61 9.14
C VAL A 232 6.74 -12.53 8.65
N SER A 233 6.64 -11.34 9.23
CA SER A 233 7.56 -10.24 8.96
C SER A 233 8.08 -9.67 10.26
N ALA A 234 9.35 -9.27 10.26
CA ALA A 234 10.00 -8.56 11.35
C ALA A 234 10.80 -7.40 10.79
N SER A 235 10.76 -6.25 11.44
CA SER A 235 11.63 -5.13 11.09
C SER A 235 12.21 -4.46 12.33
N TYR A 236 13.42 -3.94 12.15
CA TYR A 236 14.14 -3.13 13.12
C TYR A 236 14.62 -1.86 12.43
N GLN A 237 14.36 -0.74 13.05
CA GLN A 237 14.80 0.56 12.56
C GLN A 237 15.37 1.39 13.69
N ASN A 238 16.55 1.96 13.47
CA ASN A 238 17.14 2.98 14.32
C ASN A 238 17.37 4.23 13.47
N SER A 239 16.63 5.30 13.77
CA SER A 239 16.63 6.55 13.01
C SER A 239 16.98 7.73 13.94
N PRO A 240 18.26 8.01 14.14
CA PRO A 240 18.65 9.27 14.74
C PRO A 240 18.38 10.43 13.79
N SER A 241 17.78 11.48 14.30
CA SER A 241 17.47 12.72 13.59
C SER A 241 17.89 13.93 14.43
N GLY A 242 18.01 15.07 13.77
CA GLY A 242 18.22 16.33 14.44
C GLY A 242 17.53 17.45 13.67
N SER A 243 17.12 18.48 14.39
CA SER A 243 16.57 19.69 13.79
C SER A 243 16.98 20.92 14.57
N TYR A 244 17.08 22.04 13.85
CA TYR A 244 17.17 23.36 14.42
C TYR A 244 15.83 24.04 14.21
N ASP A 245 15.29 24.59 15.28
CA ASP A 245 13.95 25.16 15.31
C ASP A 245 13.98 26.53 16.00
N THR A 246 13.09 27.40 15.54
CA THR A 246 12.90 28.72 16.12
C THR A 246 11.43 28.93 16.37
N GLU A 247 11.06 29.16 17.62
CA GLU A 247 9.68 29.38 18.03
C GLU A 247 9.49 30.77 18.61
N PHE A 248 8.40 31.40 18.22
CA PHE A 248 7.96 32.70 18.70
C PHE A 248 6.61 32.56 19.40
N VAL A 249 6.52 32.96 20.66
CA VAL A 249 5.26 33.12 21.37
C VAL A 249 4.82 34.56 21.24
N TRP A 250 3.66 34.76 20.63
CA TRP A 250 3.09 36.07 20.37
C TRP A 250 2.03 36.40 21.42
N GLU A 251 2.09 37.60 21.97
CA GLU A 251 1.07 38.13 22.86
C GLU A 251 0.57 39.49 22.37
N GLN A 252 -0.56 39.93 22.93
CA GLN A 252 -1.11 41.27 22.70
C GLN A 252 -1.06 42.07 23.99
N ASP A 253 -0.67 43.35 23.89
CA ASP A 253 -0.79 44.30 24.99
C ASP A 253 -2.23 44.76 25.15
N ASP A 254 -2.52 45.53 26.23
CA ASP A 254 -3.83 46.08 26.53
C ASP A 254 -4.38 47.01 25.43
N ASN A 255 -3.53 47.49 24.54
CA ASN A 255 -3.89 48.32 23.39
C ASN A 255 -4.11 47.51 22.11
N GLY A 256 -4.03 46.16 22.18
CA GLY A 256 -4.21 45.25 21.05
C GLY A 256 -2.96 45.15 20.12
N LYS A 257 -1.81 45.69 20.54
CA LYS A 257 -0.57 45.59 19.77
C LYS A 257 0.10 44.23 20.01
N THR A 258 0.33 43.47 18.93
CA THR A 258 1.01 42.18 18.99
C THR A 258 2.50 42.34 19.15
N TYR A 259 3.11 41.60 20.05
CA TYR A 259 4.56 41.55 20.29
C TYR A 259 5.01 40.10 20.55
N VAL A 260 6.32 39.87 20.37
CA VAL A 260 6.92 38.58 20.70
C VAL A 260 7.24 38.57 22.18
N ASN A 261 6.55 37.71 22.93
CA ASN A 261 6.77 37.57 24.37
C ASN A 261 7.93 36.62 24.68
N ASP A 262 8.06 35.55 23.92
CA ASP A 262 9.15 34.57 24.08
C ASP A 262 9.74 34.23 22.72
N TYR A 263 11.04 34.16 22.68
CA TYR A 263 11.83 33.79 21.52
C TYR A 263 12.79 32.66 21.88
N GLN A 264 12.55 31.47 21.30
CA GLN A 264 13.30 30.27 21.61
C GLN A 264 14.06 29.79 20.38
N ILE A 265 15.36 29.59 20.55
CA ILE A 265 16.19 28.86 19.60
C ILE A 265 16.39 27.46 20.18
N ARG A 266 15.87 26.45 19.45
CA ARG A 266 15.88 25.07 19.91
C ARG A 266 16.75 24.20 19.01
N GLN A 267 17.41 23.25 19.61
CA GLN A 267 18.15 22.21 18.92
C GLN A 267 17.68 20.85 19.45
N TYR A 268 17.13 20.05 18.55
CA TYR A 268 16.62 18.71 18.89
C TYR A 268 17.56 17.64 18.36
N TYR A 269 17.86 16.68 19.21
CA TYR A 269 18.47 15.41 18.83
C TYR A 269 17.56 14.30 19.30
N VAL A 270 16.95 13.61 18.35
CA VAL A 270 15.97 12.55 18.62
C VAL A 270 16.48 11.27 18.02
N THR A 271 16.44 10.18 18.77
CA THR A 271 16.68 8.84 18.24
C THR A 271 15.37 8.05 18.37
N ARG A 272 14.84 7.63 17.22
CA ARG A 272 13.64 6.75 17.17
C ARG A 272 14.08 5.34 16.85
N GLU A 273 13.82 4.46 17.77
CA GLU A 273 14.01 3.03 17.62
C GLU A 273 12.64 2.36 17.48
N ARG A 274 12.46 1.62 16.38
CA ARG A 274 11.21 0.93 16.08
C ARG A 274 11.47 -0.53 15.83
N GLN A 275 10.64 -1.36 16.43
CA GLN A 275 10.60 -2.79 16.17
C GLN A 275 9.17 -3.16 15.82
N SER A 276 8.98 -3.92 14.74
CA SER A 276 7.67 -4.41 14.41
C SER A 276 7.71 -5.87 14.00
N TYR A 277 6.67 -6.56 14.40
CA TYR A 277 6.47 -7.98 14.13
C TYR A 277 5.05 -8.15 13.62
N SER A 278 4.90 -8.89 12.54
CA SER A 278 3.57 -9.24 12.02
C SER A 278 3.53 -10.71 11.64
N ALA A 279 2.39 -11.33 11.86
CA ALA A 279 2.10 -12.68 11.41
C ALA A 279 0.66 -12.73 10.91
N ALA A 280 0.45 -13.37 9.76
CA ALA A 280 -0.88 -13.65 9.24
C ALA A 280 -0.97 -15.11 8.83
N LEU A 281 -2.13 -15.70 9.08
CA LEU A 281 -2.49 -17.07 8.74
C LEU A 281 -3.78 -17.04 7.93
N ASP A 282 -3.84 -17.81 6.88
CA ASP A 282 -5.06 -18.08 6.12
C ASP A 282 -5.24 -19.59 5.90
N TRP A 283 -6.51 -20.04 5.93
CA TRP A 283 -6.86 -21.45 5.79
C TRP A 283 -7.87 -21.66 4.66
#